data_355b77b940f33114ee312cd1019df912
#
_entry.id   355b77b940f33114ee312cd1019df912
#
_cell.length_a   1.000
_cell.length_b   1.000
_cell.length_c   1.000
_cell.angle_alpha   90.00
_cell.angle_beta   90.00
_cell.angle_gamma   90.00
#
_symmetry.space_group_name_H-M   'P 1'
#
loop_
_entity.id
_entity.type
_entity.pdbx_description
1 polymer ?
#
loop_
_entity_poly.entity_id
_entity_poly.type
_entity_poly.pdbx_seq_one_letter_code
_entity_poly.pdbx_strand_id
1 'polypeptide(L)'
;VLYAEKPIDTPPTAVIESTCFRQTEYVGALRGTRNPNLAAQLISYLLDVPFQESMPLSLFVFPVNKNATLPDLFTKFAVAPKNPLTLDPTDIEKNRDAWLNSWREIIL
;
A
#
# COMPACT_ATOMS: atom_id res chain seq x y z
N VAL A 1 9.59 7.65 -8.15
CA VAL A 1 11.01 7.92 -7.86
C VAL A 1 11.73 8.30 -9.15
N LEU A 2 11.88 7.41 -10.13
CA LEU A 2 12.64 7.69 -11.36
C LEU A 2 12.12 8.90 -12.15
N TYR A 3 10.82 9.12 -12.17
CA TYR A 3 10.21 10.28 -12.83
C TYR A 3 10.57 11.60 -12.16
N ALA A 4 10.80 11.62 -10.83
CA ALA A 4 11.16 12.84 -10.12
C ALA A 4 12.57 13.34 -10.51
N GLU A 5 13.46 12.45 -10.90
CA GLU A 5 14.81 12.78 -11.34
C GLU A 5 14.85 13.22 -12.82
N LYS A 6 14.04 12.54 -13.64
CA LYS A 6 13.96 12.81 -15.07
C LYS A 6 12.59 12.40 -15.59
N PRO A 7 11.83 13.29 -16.24
CA PRO A 7 10.57 12.91 -16.86
C PRO A 7 10.77 11.78 -17.88
N ILE A 8 9.93 10.76 -17.79
CA ILE A 8 9.94 9.58 -18.66
C ILE A 8 8.57 9.40 -19.31
N ASP A 9 8.56 8.99 -20.56
CA ASP A 9 7.33 8.71 -21.30
C ASP A 9 6.89 7.26 -21.19
N THR A 10 7.85 6.38 -20.90
CA THR A 10 7.62 4.95 -20.72
C THR A 10 8.24 4.49 -19.40
N PRO A 11 7.53 3.74 -18.56
CA PRO A 11 8.09 3.23 -17.32
C PRO A 11 9.19 2.21 -17.63
N PRO A 12 10.35 2.25 -16.94
CA PRO A 12 11.42 1.29 -17.12
C PRO A 12 11.14 -0.07 -16.46
N THR A 13 10.04 -0.18 -15.75
CA THR A 13 9.60 -1.38 -15.04
C THR A 13 8.16 -1.72 -15.38
N ALA A 14 7.79 -2.97 -15.22
CA ALA A 14 6.42 -3.44 -15.41
C ALA A 14 5.95 -4.28 -14.22
N VAL A 15 4.63 -4.34 -14.05
CA VAL A 15 3.97 -5.17 -13.03
C VAL A 15 3.55 -6.49 -13.67
N ILE A 16 3.97 -7.60 -13.06
CA ILE A 16 3.49 -8.94 -13.41
C ILE A 16 2.30 -9.24 -12.48
N GLU A 17 1.09 -8.97 -12.97
CA GLU A 17 -0.13 -9.01 -12.15
C GLU A 17 -0.34 -10.35 -11.41
N SER A 18 0.01 -11.47 -12.05
CA SER A 18 -0.15 -12.81 -11.47
C SER A 18 0.76 -13.10 -10.27
N THR A 19 1.76 -12.26 -10.02
CA THR A 19 2.68 -12.39 -8.88
C THR A 19 2.46 -11.33 -7.81
N CYS A 20 1.52 -10.41 -8.03
CA CYS A 20 1.25 -9.33 -7.10
C CYS A 20 0.38 -9.82 -5.94
N PHE A 21 0.85 -9.60 -4.72
CA PHE A 21 0.09 -9.77 -3.50
C PHE A 21 -0.50 -8.41 -3.08
N ARG A 22 -1.81 -8.36 -2.81
CA ARG A 22 -2.45 -7.13 -2.34
C ARG A 22 -2.27 -6.99 -0.84
N GLN A 23 -1.59 -5.95 -0.41
CA GLN A 23 -1.52 -5.51 0.97
C GLN A 23 -2.51 -4.36 1.20
N THR A 24 -3.23 -4.41 2.32
CA THR A 24 -4.05 -3.30 2.80
C THR A 24 -3.53 -2.86 4.15
N GLU A 25 -3.26 -1.58 4.30
CA GLU A 25 -2.82 -1.00 5.56
C GLU A 25 -4.03 -0.54 6.37
N TYR A 26 -3.97 -0.77 7.67
CA TYR A 26 -5.05 -0.46 8.60
C TYR A 26 -4.54 0.45 9.72
N VAL A 27 -5.42 1.33 10.17
CA VAL A 27 -5.23 2.12 11.37
C VAL A 27 -6.38 1.86 12.33
N GLY A 28 -6.10 1.76 13.63
CA GLY A 28 -7.11 1.49 14.65
C GLY A 28 -6.79 2.16 15.97
N ALA A 29 -7.83 2.46 16.75
CA ALA A 29 -7.67 2.93 18.11
C ALA A 29 -7.42 1.74 19.04
N LEU A 30 -6.38 1.81 19.87
CA LEU A 30 -6.08 0.78 20.85
C LEU A 30 -7.13 0.79 21.96
N ARG A 31 -7.52 -0.41 22.41
CA ARG A 31 -8.38 -0.56 23.59
C ARG A 31 -7.70 0.06 24.82
N GLY A 32 -8.44 0.89 25.55
CA GLY A 32 -7.92 1.58 26.74
C GLY A 32 -7.17 2.88 26.45
N THR A 33 -7.21 3.39 25.20
CA THR A 33 -6.68 4.72 24.92
C THR A 33 -7.32 5.77 25.83
N ARG A 34 -6.52 6.71 26.32
CA ARG A 34 -7.01 7.83 27.16
C ARG A 34 -7.72 8.91 26.35
N ASN A 35 -7.55 8.90 25.02
CA ASN A 35 -8.08 9.93 24.11
C ASN A 35 -8.87 9.30 22.95
N PRO A 36 -9.99 8.60 23.20
CA PRO A 36 -10.73 7.91 22.15
C PRO A 36 -11.27 8.85 21.06
N ASN A 37 -11.72 10.04 21.46
CA ASN A 37 -12.23 11.04 20.53
C ASN A 37 -11.13 11.58 19.60
N LEU A 38 -9.93 11.82 20.14
CA LEU A 38 -8.79 12.25 19.33
C LEU A 38 -8.33 11.15 18.37
N ALA A 39 -8.32 9.88 18.82
CA ALA A 39 -8.04 8.76 17.97
C ALA A 39 -9.04 8.64 16.81
N ALA A 40 -10.34 8.82 17.07
CA ALA A 40 -11.37 8.83 16.04
C ALA A 40 -11.19 9.99 15.05
N GLN A 41 -10.85 11.19 15.52
CA GLN A 41 -10.56 12.34 14.66
C GLN A 41 -9.35 12.09 13.77
N LEU A 42 -8.27 11.51 14.32
CA LEU A 42 -7.10 11.14 13.53
C LEU A 42 -7.45 10.12 12.44
N ILE A 43 -8.19 9.07 12.77
CA ILE A 43 -8.64 8.08 11.79
C ILE A 43 -9.48 8.74 10.69
N SER A 44 -10.41 9.62 11.06
CA SER A 44 -11.22 10.35 10.09
C SER A 44 -10.37 11.22 9.17
N TYR A 45 -9.38 11.93 9.71
CA TYR A 45 -8.44 12.74 8.95
C TYR A 45 -7.61 11.88 7.96
N LEU A 46 -7.11 10.73 8.41
CA LEU A 46 -6.34 9.80 7.56
C LEU A 46 -7.18 9.23 6.40
N LEU A 47 -8.49 9.17 6.54
CA LEU A 47 -9.42 8.71 5.51
C LEU A 47 -9.99 9.84 4.64
N ASP A 48 -9.73 11.10 4.98
CA ASP A 48 -10.25 12.24 4.24
C ASP A 48 -9.51 12.45 2.92
N VAL A 49 -10.20 13.06 1.94
CA VAL A 49 -9.71 13.25 0.58
C VAL A 49 -8.34 13.90 0.53
N PRO A 50 -8.07 15.04 1.21
CA PRO A 50 -6.77 15.71 1.11
C PRO A 50 -5.60 14.84 1.58
N PHE A 51 -5.78 14.07 2.65
CA PHE A 51 -4.75 13.15 3.13
C PHE A 51 -4.55 12.00 2.15
N GLN A 52 -5.62 11.40 1.68
CA GLN A 52 -5.60 10.26 0.76
C GLN A 52 -4.98 10.64 -0.60
N GLU A 53 -5.15 11.86 -1.09
CA GLU A 53 -4.51 12.38 -2.30
C GLU A 53 -3.00 12.61 -2.14
N SER A 54 -2.51 12.82 -0.91
CA SER A 54 -1.08 12.99 -0.63
C SER A 54 -0.31 11.67 -0.61
N MET A 55 -0.98 10.54 -0.39
CA MET A 55 -0.34 9.24 -0.18
C MET A 55 0.33 8.65 -1.44
N PRO A 56 -0.27 8.72 -2.64
CA PRO A 56 0.29 8.05 -3.81
C PRO A 56 1.75 8.42 -4.12
N LEU A 57 2.09 9.69 -4.10
CA LEU A 57 3.45 10.15 -4.38
C LEU A 57 4.39 10.11 -3.17
N SER A 58 3.85 10.00 -1.96
CA SER A 58 4.64 9.95 -0.72
C SER A 58 4.96 8.53 -0.30
N LEU A 59 4.00 7.61 -0.40
CA LEU A 59 4.11 6.23 0.07
C LEU A 59 4.00 5.19 -1.05
N PHE A 60 3.74 5.63 -2.29
CA PHE A 60 3.59 4.77 -3.48
C PHE A 60 2.46 3.73 -3.34
N VAL A 61 1.36 4.13 -2.70
CA VAL A 61 0.16 3.31 -2.47
C VAL A 61 -1.07 3.93 -3.12
N PHE A 62 -2.07 3.11 -3.42
CA PHE A 62 -3.37 3.61 -3.86
C PHE A 62 -4.21 4.08 -2.67
N PRO A 63 -4.94 5.21 -2.79
CA PRO A 63 -5.86 5.66 -1.76
C PRO A 63 -7.05 4.70 -1.63
N VAL A 64 -7.59 4.57 -0.42
CA VAL A 64 -8.82 3.80 -0.15
C VAL A 64 -10.08 4.65 -0.31
N ASN A 65 -9.94 5.98 -0.21
CA ASN A 65 -11.06 6.90 -0.43
C ASN A 65 -11.34 7.01 -1.93
N LYS A 66 -12.53 6.58 -2.35
CA LYS A 66 -12.96 6.57 -3.76
C LYS A 66 -13.09 7.96 -4.38
N ASN A 67 -13.22 9.00 -3.55
CA ASN A 67 -13.32 10.39 -4.01
C ASN A 67 -11.94 11.06 -4.18
N ALA A 68 -10.87 10.40 -3.75
CA ALA A 68 -9.51 10.91 -3.93
C ALA A 68 -9.09 10.83 -5.41
N THR A 69 -8.54 11.92 -5.91
CA THR A 69 -8.01 12.02 -7.28
C THR A 69 -6.60 11.42 -7.31
N LEU A 70 -6.35 10.54 -8.26
CA LEU A 70 -5.01 10.01 -8.48
C LEU A 70 -4.14 11.01 -9.23
N PRO A 71 -2.85 11.15 -8.85
CA PRO A 71 -1.90 11.91 -9.65
C PRO A 71 -1.75 11.34 -11.06
N ASP A 72 -1.45 12.18 -12.05
CA ASP A 72 -1.25 11.78 -13.46
C ASP A 72 -0.24 10.63 -13.61
N LEU A 73 0.81 10.61 -12.79
CA LEU A 73 1.79 9.54 -12.79
C LEU A 73 1.19 8.18 -12.42
N PHE A 74 0.27 8.16 -11.46
CA PHE A 74 -0.43 6.95 -11.06
C PHE A 74 -1.41 6.50 -12.13
N THR A 75 -2.16 7.43 -12.70
CA THR A 75 -3.12 7.14 -13.78
C THR A 75 -2.42 6.62 -15.02
N LYS A 76 -1.23 7.15 -15.33
CA LYS A 76 -0.46 6.80 -16.53
C LYS A 76 0.36 5.52 -16.38
N PHE A 77 0.95 5.27 -15.21
CA PHE A 77 1.97 4.23 -15.05
C PHE A 77 1.68 3.19 -13.96
N ALA A 78 0.85 3.50 -12.96
CA ALA A 78 0.58 2.54 -11.89
C ALA A 78 -0.49 1.53 -12.32
N VAL A 79 -0.26 0.27 -12.01
CA VAL A 79 -1.18 -0.82 -12.28
C VAL A 79 -1.75 -1.33 -10.97
N ALA A 80 -3.07 -1.27 -10.82
CA ALA A 80 -3.79 -1.97 -9.75
C ALA A 80 -4.18 -3.36 -10.26
N PRO A 81 -3.54 -4.45 -9.77
CA PRO A 81 -3.86 -5.80 -10.24
C PRO A 81 -5.33 -6.14 -10.05
N LYS A 82 -5.97 -6.64 -11.10
CA LYS A 82 -7.39 -7.05 -11.04
C LYS A 82 -7.59 -8.32 -10.22
N ASN A 83 -6.65 -9.26 -10.36
CA ASN A 83 -6.67 -10.57 -9.69
C ASN A 83 -5.36 -10.78 -8.92
N PRO A 84 -5.11 -10.03 -7.83
CA PRO A 84 -3.91 -10.19 -7.04
C PRO A 84 -3.89 -11.56 -6.35
N LEU A 85 -2.70 -12.06 -6.05
CA LEU A 85 -2.54 -13.22 -5.20
C LEU A 85 -3.13 -12.96 -3.81
N THR A 86 -3.80 -13.96 -3.30
CA THR A 86 -4.30 -13.98 -1.92
C THR A 86 -3.75 -15.22 -1.22
N LEU A 87 -3.41 -15.06 0.05
CA LEU A 87 -3.03 -16.16 0.93
C LEU A 87 -3.95 -16.13 2.16
N ASP A 88 -4.26 -17.31 2.67
CA ASP A 88 -5.00 -17.40 3.93
C ASP A 88 -4.13 -16.81 5.06
N PRO A 89 -4.67 -15.89 5.89
CA PRO A 89 -3.94 -15.33 7.02
C PRO A 89 -3.37 -16.38 7.98
N THR A 90 -4.06 -17.50 8.15
CA THR A 90 -3.62 -18.62 8.99
C THR A 90 -2.38 -19.31 8.39
N ASP A 91 -2.31 -19.43 7.06
CA ASP A 91 -1.13 -19.98 6.39
C ASP A 91 0.06 -19.01 6.49
N ILE A 92 -0.20 -17.71 6.42
CA ILE A 92 0.83 -16.69 6.62
C ILE A 92 1.40 -16.79 8.03
N GLU A 93 0.54 -16.82 9.05
CA GLU A 93 0.95 -16.94 10.45
C GLU A 93 1.81 -18.19 10.68
N LYS A 94 1.35 -19.33 10.19
CA LYS A 94 2.02 -20.62 10.36
C LYS A 94 3.39 -20.70 9.68
N ASN A 95 3.53 -20.11 8.50
CA ASN A 95 4.74 -20.30 7.67
C ASN A 95 5.67 -19.08 7.66
N ARG A 96 5.28 -17.96 8.27
CA ARG A 96 6.00 -16.68 8.19
C ARG A 96 7.49 -16.82 8.50
N ASP A 97 7.84 -17.48 9.60
CA ASP A 97 9.23 -17.58 10.04
C ASP A 97 10.06 -18.47 9.11
N ALA A 98 9.48 -19.56 8.61
CA ALA A 98 10.13 -20.43 7.63
C ALA A 98 10.39 -19.67 6.32
N TRP A 99 9.41 -18.92 5.82
CA TRP A 99 9.55 -18.11 4.60
C TRP A 99 10.58 -17.00 4.76
N LEU A 100 10.63 -16.33 5.92
CA LEU A 100 11.64 -15.31 6.21
C LEU A 100 13.06 -15.90 6.24
N ASN A 101 13.23 -17.10 6.81
CA ASN A 101 14.52 -17.76 6.84
C ASN A 101 14.96 -18.16 5.43
N SER A 102 14.09 -18.81 4.66
CA SER A 102 14.39 -19.16 3.26
C SER A 102 14.72 -17.92 2.41
N TRP A 103 13.99 -16.82 2.61
CA TRP A 103 14.29 -15.57 1.91
C TRP A 103 15.69 -15.03 2.26
N ARG A 104 16.06 -15.06 3.55
CA ARG A 104 17.39 -14.62 4.00
C ARG A 104 18.51 -15.48 3.43
N GLU A 105 18.33 -16.80 3.36
CA GLU A 105 19.30 -17.74 2.78
C GLU A 105 19.56 -17.49 1.29
N ILE A 106 18.59 -16.94 0.57
CA ILE A 106 18.71 -16.66 -0.88
C ILE A 106 19.29 -15.27 -1.15
N ILE A 107 18.97 -14.28 -0.32
CA ILE A 107 19.24 -12.86 -0.60
C ILE A 107 20.47 -12.34 0.15
N LEU A 108 20.77 -12.89 1.33
CA LEU A 108 21.88 -12.46 2.19
C LEU A 108 23.01 -13.50 2.23
#